data_3a1f1baef470bd367a727c75d0ded61d
#
_entry.id   3a1f1baef470bd367a727c75d0ded61d
#
_cell.length_a   1.000
_cell.length_b   1.000
_cell.length_c   1.000
_cell.angle_alpha   90.00
_cell.angle_beta   90.00
_cell.angle_gamma   90.00
#
_symmetry.space_group_name_H-M   'P 1'
#
loop_
_entity.id
_entity.type
_entity.pdbx_description
1 polymer ?
#
loop_
_entity_poly.entity_id
_entity_poly.type
_entity_poly.pdbx_seq_one_letter_code
_entity_poly.pdbx_strand_id
1 'polypeptide(L)'
;MMSTRWYKILKIGYHSMIHKGPRPLVLCGPSGSGKSTLIKRMFDEFPDTFKFSVSHTTRAPRPGEENGTHYHFTDKETIQEQIKKGEFIETATFGGNIYGTSKRAVEEVQCLGKVCVLDIDIQGVKQIKQCSHLDPFYVFIKPPSITELERRLKARNTETKESLEHRLAIARSELEYGTIGVCAIHNKHYIKAILRYTGCISKVVTNLYF
;
A
#
# COMPACT_ATOMS: atom_id res chain seq x y z
N MET A 1 21.89 -8.19 -40.75
CA MET A 1 21.92 -6.99 -39.91
C MET A 1 20.52 -6.37 -39.88
N MET A 2 19.73 -6.61 -38.83
CA MET A 2 18.43 -5.98 -38.68
C MET A 2 18.63 -4.51 -38.29
N SER A 3 17.98 -3.58 -39.01
CA SER A 3 18.18 -2.15 -38.84
C SER A 3 17.73 -1.68 -37.45
N THR A 4 18.45 -0.73 -36.88
CA THR A 4 18.18 -0.05 -35.59
C THR A 4 16.76 0.51 -35.48
N ARG A 5 16.07 0.67 -36.61
CA ARG A 5 14.67 1.15 -36.71
C ARG A 5 13.67 0.08 -36.24
N TRP A 6 13.91 -1.19 -36.53
CA TRP A 6 13.06 -2.31 -36.10
C TRP A 6 13.18 -2.57 -34.60
N TYR A 7 14.36 -2.38 -34.01
CA TYR A 7 14.59 -2.51 -32.57
C TYR A 7 13.87 -1.44 -31.78
N LYS A 8 13.77 -0.19 -32.32
CA LYS A 8 12.97 0.89 -31.71
C LYS A 8 11.47 0.62 -31.81
N ILE A 9 10.98 0.10 -32.93
CA ILE A 9 9.55 -0.22 -33.12
C ILE A 9 9.14 -1.40 -32.23
N LEU A 10 9.97 -2.43 -32.11
CA LEU A 10 9.75 -3.53 -31.17
C LEU A 10 9.75 -3.05 -29.70
N LYS A 11 10.63 -2.12 -29.34
CA LYS A 11 10.69 -1.56 -27.99
C LYS A 11 9.48 -0.68 -27.65
N ILE A 12 8.94 0.06 -28.62
CA ILE A 12 7.73 0.87 -28.47
C ILE A 12 6.49 -0.03 -28.48
N GLY A 13 6.42 -1.06 -29.32
CA GLY A 13 5.33 -2.04 -29.34
C GLY A 13 5.30 -2.94 -28.12
N TYR A 14 6.47 -3.29 -27.55
CA TYR A 14 6.57 -4.08 -26.32
C TYR A 14 6.14 -3.28 -25.08
N HIS A 15 6.34 -1.95 -25.07
CA HIS A 15 5.90 -1.07 -23.97
C HIS A 15 4.39 -0.83 -23.97
N SER A 16 3.70 -0.98 -25.10
CA SER A 16 2.25 -0.84 -25.20
C SER A 16 1.48 -2.15 -25.01
N MET A 17 2.16 -3.29 -24.95
CA MET A 17 1.58 -4.62 -24.70
C MET A 17 1.87 -5.17 -23.30
N ILE A 18 2.39 -4.34 -22.38
CA ILE A 18 2.43 -4.73 -20.98
C ILE A 18 0.98 -4.80 -20.53
N HIS A 19 0.43 -6.01 -20.42
CA HIS A 19 -0.79 -6.26 -19.70
C HIS A 19 -0.65 -5.54 -18.36
N LYS A 20 -1.40 -4.46 -18.17
CA LYS A 20 -1.55 -3.86 -16.85
C LYS A 20 -2.09 -4.98 -15.98
N GLY A 21 -1.28 -5.50 -15.08
CA GLY A 21 -1.72 -6.48 -14.10
C GLY A 21 -2.93 -5.95 -13.31
N PRO A 22 -3.46 -6.70 -12.37
CA PRO A 22 -4.58 -6.24 -11.56
C PRO A 22 -4.32 -4.86 -10.96
N ARG A 23 -5.36 -4.02 -10.89
CA ARG A 23 -5.29 -2.69 -10.26
C ARG A 23 -4.79 -2.82 -8.82
N PRO A 24 -3.81 -2.03 -8.37
CA PRO A 24 -3.35 -2.05 -6.99
C PRO A 24 -4.45 -1.69 -6.00
N LEU A 25 -4.32 -2.18 -4.78
CA LEU A 25 -5.19 -1.87 -3.65
C LEU A 25 -4.42 -1.02 -2.64
N VAL A 26 -4.82 0.23 -2.48
CA VAL A 26 -4.28 1.13 -1.47
C VAL A 26 -5.15 1.05 -0.22
N LEU A 27 -4.57 0.58 0.87
CA LEU A 27 -5.17 0.59 2.19
C LEU A 27 -4.58 1.75 3.00
N CYS A 28 -5.42 2.62 3.51
CA CYS A 28 -5.01 3.75 4.33
C CYS A 28 -5.92 3.92 5.55
N GLY A 29 -5.52 4.79 6.46
CA GLY A 29 -6.25 5.06 7.70
C GLY A 29 -5.34 5.12 8.92
N PRO A 30 -5.84 5.58 10.06
CA PRO A 30 -5.03 5.84 11.25
C PRO A 30 -4.26 4.63 11.77
N SER A 31 -3.13 4.90 12.40
CA SER A 31 -2.42 3.87 13.17
C SER A 31 -3.36 3.29 14.24
N GLY A 32 -3.49 1.97 14.30
CA GLY A 32 -4.44 1.31 15.24
C GLY A 32 -5.85 1.10 14.68
N SER A 33 -6.16 1.55 13.45
CA SER A 33 -7.49 1.34 12.85
C SER A 33 -7.82 -0.13 12.53
N GLY A 34 -6.80 -1.00 12.46
CA GLY A 34 -6.99 -2.43 12.16
C GLY A 34 -6.51 -2.84 10.76
N LYS A 35 -5.78 -2.00 10.03
CA LYS A 35 -5.22 -2.31 8.70
C LYS A 35 -4.46 -3.63 8.68
N SER A 36 -3.46 -3.79 9.53
CA SER A 36 -2.62 -5.00 9.56
C SER A 36 -3.43 -6.28 9.83
N THR A 37 -4.45 -6.20 10.70
CA THR A 37 -5.35 -7.33 10.96
C THR A 37 -6.17 -7.69 9.72
N LEU A 38 -6.67 -6.70 9.00
CA LEU A 38 -7.41 -6.90 7.76
C LEU A 38 -6.52 -7.49 6.67
N ILE A 39 -5.33 -6.93 6.49
CA ILE A 39 -4.35 -7.40 5.50
C ILE A 39 -3.98 -8.87 5.76
N LYS A 40 -3.68 -9.20 7.02
CA LYS A 40 -3.40 -10.59 7.38
C LYS A 40 -4.55 -11.52 6.98
N ARG A 41 -5.79 -11.18 7.34
CA ARG A 41 -6.96 -11.97 6.94
C ARG A 41 -7.13 -12.08 5.43
N MET A 42 -6.89 -11.00 4.69
CA MET A 42 -6.94 -11.04 3.22
C MET A 42 -5.93 -12.03 2.64
N PHE A 43 -4.73 -12.06 3.18
CA PHE A 43 -3.69 -12.98 2.72
C PHE A 43 -3.94 -14.41 3.13
N ASP A 44 -4.48 -14.64 4.34
CA ASP A 44 -4.86 -15.96 4.84
C ASP A 44 -6.05 -16.55 4.04
N GLU A 45 -7.06 -15.72 3.74
CA GLU A 45 -8.26 -16.15 3.01
C GLU A 45 -8.02 -16.26 1.48
N PHE A 46 -7.07 -15.46 0.92
CA PHE A 46 -6.81 -15.38 -0.53
C PHE A 46 -5.31 -15.32 -0.84
N PRO A 47 -4.53 -16.37 -0.53
CA PRO A 47 -3.06 -16.36 -0.60
C PRO A 47 -2.51 -16.13 -2.02
N ASP A 48 -3.28 -16.53 -3.06
CA ASP A 48 -2.86 -16.38 -4.45
C ASP A 48 -3.32 -15.09 -5.13
N THR A 49 -4.19 -14.33 -4.46
CA THR A 49 -4.80 -13.12 -5.04
C THR A 49 -4.01 -11.86 -4.73
N PHE A 50 -3.48 -11.75 -3.52
CA PHE A 50 -2.83 -10.53 -3.02
C PHE A 50 -1.34 -10.74 -2.75
N LYS A 51 -0.57 -9.67 -2.93
CA LYS A 51 0.83 -9.62 -2.50
C LYS A 51 1.19 -8.19 -2.08
N PHE A 52 2.01 -8.07 -1.03
CA PHE A 52 2.54 -6.77 -0.63
C PHE A 52 3.54 -6.23 -1.66
N SER A 53 3.50 -4.91 -1.84
CA SER A 53 4.65 -4.17 -2.31
C SER A 53 5.65 -4.04 -1.18
N VAL A 54 6.86 -4.54 -1.37
CA VAL A 54 7.93 -4.38 -0.37
C VAL A 54 8.46 -2.95 -0.47
N SER A 55 8.19 -2.16 0.57
CA SER A 55 8.61 -0.75 0.64
C SER A 55 10.11 -0.62 0.97
N HIS A 56 10.70 0.51 0.60
CA HIS A 56 12.06 0.89 0.98
C HIS A 56 12.03 1.67 2.29
N THR A 57 13.10 1.58 3.10
CA THR A 57 13.25 2.40 4.30
C THR A 57 14.71 2.63 4.67
N THR A 58 14.99 3.82 5.23
CA THR A 58 16.28 4.16 5.83
C THR A 58 16.38 3.76 7.30
N ARG A 59 15.30 3.21 7.87
CA ARG A 59 15.30 2.67 9.23
C ARG A 59 16.14 1.38 9.28
N ALA A 60 16.94 1.23 10.31
CA ALA A 60 17.62 -0.04 10.56
C ALA A 60 16.61 -1.19 10.75
N PRO A 61 16.93 -2.42 10.30
CA PRO A 61 16.09 -3.58 10.52
C PRO A 61 15.94 -3.87 12.02
N ARG A 62 14.76 -4.33 12.41
CA ARG A 62 14.49 -4.85 13.75
C ARG A 62 14.86 -6.34 13.82
N PRO A 63 15.03 -6.91 15.03
CA PRO A 63 15.19 -8.35 15.17
C PRO A 63 14.08 -9.12 14.47
N GLY A 64 14.45 -10.07 13.61
CA GLY A 64 13.52 -10.87 12.81
C GLY A 64 13.03 -10.23 11.51
N GLU A 65 13.46 -9.02 11.17
CA GLU A 65 13.19 -8.43 9.87
C GLU A 65 14.29 -8.79 8.86
N GLU A 66 13.89 -9.15 7.64
CA GLU A 66 14.77 -9.57 6.56
C GLU A 66 14.67 -8.59 5.39
N ASN A 67 15.82 -8.25 4.80
CA ASN A 67 15.89 -7.39 3.62
C ASN A 67 15.22 -8.05 2.42
N GLY A 68 14.42 -7.28 1.69
CA GLY A 68 13.67 -7.77 0.53
C GLY A 68 12.38 -8.53 0.86
N THR A 69 12.15 -8.86 2.14
CA THR A 69 10.93 -9.51 2.62
C THR A 69 10.03 -8.53 3.37
N HIS A 70 10.56 -7.89 4.40
CA HIS A 70 9.84 -6.92 5.21
C HIS A 70 9.97 -5.50 4.66
N TYR A 71 11.20 -5.11 4.31
CA TYR A 71 11.56 -3.88 3.65
C TYR A 71 12.79 -4.09 2.76
N HIS A 72 12.97 -3.20 1.79
CA HIS A 72 14.29 -2.93 1.20
C HIS A 72 14.98 -1.90 2.09
N PHE A 73 15.87 -2.37 2.98
CA PHE A 73 16.65 -1.49 3.85
C PHE A 73 17.76 -0.83 3.06
N THR A 74 17.85 0.50 3.13
CA THR A 74 18.81 1.32 2.37
C THR A 74 19.28 2.50 3.22
N ASP A 75 20.31 3.21 2.76
CA ASP A 75 20.77 4.44 3.35
C ASP A 75 20.02 5.67 2.82
N LYS A 76 20.24 6.83 3.46
CA LYS A 76 19.56 8.09 3.11
C LYS A 76 20.00 8.62 1.76
N GLU A 77 21.26 8.49 1.43
CA GLU A 77 21.86 8.96 0.18
C GLU A 77 21.26 8.22 -1.00
N THR A 78 21.25 6.90 -0.94
CA THR A 78 20.71 6.02 -1.98
C THR A 78 19.21 6.28 -2.21
N ILE A 79 18.39 6.32 -1.15
CA ILE A 79 16.95 6.54 -1.32
C ILE A 79 16.65 7.94 -1.89
N GLN A 80 17.42 8.96 -1.48
CA GLN A 80 17.25 10.32 -2.00
C GLN A 80 17.62 10.44 -3.49
N GLU A 81 18.65 9.73 -3.93
CA GLU A 81 18.98 9.66 -5.36
C GLU A 81 17.87 8.99 -6.17
N GLN A 82 17.33 7.88 -5.67
CA GLN A 82 16.22 7.17 -6.30
C GLN A 82 14.94 8.03 -6.35
N ILE A 83 14.66 8.81 -5.30
CA ILE A 83 13.58 9.79 -5.28
C ILE A 83 13.76 10.85 -6.36
N LYS A 84 14.98 11.43 -6.47
CA LYS A 84 15.29 12.41 -7.52
C LYS A 84 15.14 11.85 -8.93
N LYS A 85 15.44 10.56 -9.14
CA LYS A 85 15.22 9.85 -10.41
C LYS A 85 13.75 9.54 -10.67
N GLY A 86 12.86 9.81 -9.73
CA GLY A 86 11.42 9.54 -9.86
C GLY A 86 11.07 8.05 -9.85
N GLU A 87 11.85 7.22 -9.16
CA GLU A 87 11.65 5.78 -9.07
C GLU A 87 10.52 5.38 -8.10
N PHE A 88 10.08 6.31 -7.22
CA PHE A 88 9.02 6.08 -6.25
C PHE A 88 7.67 6.58 -6.73
N ILE A 89 6.61 5.91 -6.30
CA ILE A 89 5.21 6.33 -6.49
C ILE A 89 4.74 7.21 -5.32
N GLU A 90 5.29 6.99 -4.14
CA GLU A 90 5.09 7.79 -2.93
C GLU A 90 6.30 7.67 -2.00
N THR A 91 6.50 8.68 -1.17
CA THR A 91 7.49 8.67 -0.09
C THR A 91 6.93 9.40 1.12
N ALA A 92 7.32 8.96 2.32
CA ALA A 92 6.95 9.59 3.58
C ALA A 92 8.16 9.62 4.53
N THR A 93 8.22 10.64 5.38
CA THR A 93 9.22 10.71 6.45
C THR A 93 8.53 10.52 7.79
N PHE A 94 8.98 9.54 8.55
CA PHE A 94 8.46 9.24 9.87
C PHE A 94 9.58 8.86 10.84
N GLY A 95 9.61 9.49 12.01
CA GLY A 95 10.62 9.24 13.03
C GLY A 95 12.06 9.46 12.52
N GLY A 96 12.28 10.46 11.65
CA GLY A 96 13.58 10.76 11.06
C GLY A 96 14.03 9.79 9.95
N ASN A 97 13.24 8.79 9.62
CA ASN A 97 13.50 7.84 8.56
C ASN A 97 12.60 8.10 7.35
N ILE A 98 13.13 7.79 6.17
CA ILE A 98 12.40 7.85 4.91
C ILE A 98 11.82 6.46 4.63
N TYR A 99 10.59 6.44 4.16
CA TYR A 99 9.88 5.27 3.64
C TYR A 99 9.41 5.59 2.24
N GLY A 100 9.28 4.58 1.39
CA GLY A 100 8.73 4.80 0.06
C GLY A 100 8.40 3.51 -0.67
N THR A 101 7.43 3.59 -1.56
CA THR A 101 7.02 2.51 -2.44
C THR A 101 7.54 2.78 -3.84
N SER A 102 8.42 1.92 -4.35
CA SER A 102 8.96 2.07 -5.69
C SER A 102 7.98 1.60 -6.77
N LYS A 103 8.07 2.22 -7.97
CA LYS A 103 7.32 1.79 -9.15
C LYS A 103 7.59 0.32 -9.47
N ARG A 104 8.87 -0.07 -9.41
CA ARG A 104 9.33 -1.43 -9.66
C ARG A 104 8.68 -2.45 -8.72
N ALA A 105 8.59 -2.15 -7.42
CA ALA A 105 7.98 -3.07 -6.45
C ALA A 105 6.50 -3.34 -6.75
N VAL A 106 5.77 -2.35 -7.26
CA VAL A 106 4.38 -2.53 -7.70
C VAL A 106 4.30 -3.34 -8.98
N GLU A 107 5.13 -3.00 -9.97
CA GLU A 107 5.19 -3.70 -11.25
C GLU A 107 5.54 -5.19 -11.09
N GLU A 108 6.50 -5.52 -10.22
CA GLU A 108 6.86 -6.91 -9.92
C GLU A 108 5.67 -7.73 -9.40
N VAL A 109 4.84 -7.15 -8.54
CA VAL A 109 3.62 -7.83 -8.05
C VAL A 109 2.58 -7.97 -9.16
N GLN A 110 2.39 -6.91 -9.96
CA GLN A 110 1.44 -6.93 -11.08
C GLN A 110 1.84 -7.94 -12.16
N CYS A 111 3.13 -8.10 -12.44
CA CYS A 111 3.66 -9.11 -13.37
C CYS A 111 3.37 -10.55 -12.93
N LEU A 112 3.18 -10.78 -11.62
CA LEU A 112 2.74 -12.08 -11.09
C LEU A 112 1.23 -12.31 -11.25
N GLY A 113 0.49 -11.36 -11.83
CA GLY A 113 -0.96 -11.42 -11.93
C GLY A 113 -1.69 -11.24 -10.59
N LYS A 114 -0.99 -10.78 -9.55
CA LYS A 114 -1.55 -10.55 -8.21
C LYS A 114 -1.93 -9.09 -7.98
N VAL A 115 -2.92 -8.86 -7.12
CA VAL A 115 -3.27 -7.51 -6.65
C VAL A 115 -2.20 -7.01 -5.70
N CYS A 116 -1.51 -5.95 -6.10
CA CYS A 116 -0.51 -5.30 -5.26
C CYS A 116 -1.18 -4.53 -4.12
N VAL A 117 -0.88 -4.88 -2.87
CA VAL A 117 -1.40 -4.20 -1.68
C VAL A 117 -0.39 -3.20 -1.17
N LEU A 118 -0.84 -1.97 -1.00
CA LEU A 118 -0.08 -0.82 -0.49
C LEU A 118 -0.69 -0.38 0.85
N ASP A 119 0.06 -0.51 1.96
CA ASP A 119 -0.34 0.03 3.28
C ASP A 119 0.41 1.36 3.50
N ILE A 120 -0.23 2.46 3.19
CA ILE A 120 0.35 3.80 3.19
C ILE A 120 -0.49 4.77 4.00
N ASP A 121 0.11 5.89 4.38
CA ASP A 121 -0.58 6.99 5.06
C ASP A 121 -1.29 7.93 4.06
N ILE A 122 -1.97 8.93 4.58
CA ILE A 122 -2.70 9.93 3.77
C ILE A 122 -1.75 10.76 2.89
N GLN A 123 -0.51 10.97 3.30
CA GLN A 123 0.46 11.72 2.49
C GLN A 123 0.83 10.93 1.24
N GLY A 124 1.09 9.61 1.40
CA GLY A 124 1.30 8.70 0.28
C GLY A 124 0.08 8.61 -0.64
N VAL A 125 -1.14 8.56 -0.09
CA VAL A 125 -2.38 8.60 -0.90
C VAL A 125 -2.45 9.85 -1.77
N LYS A 126 -2.13 11.04 -1.21
CA LYS A 126 -2.13 12.30 -1.97
C LYS A 126 -1.12 12.27 -3.12
N GLN A 127 0.07 11.70 -2.91
CA GLN A 127 1.10 11.55 -3.93
C GLN A 127 0.66 10.58 -5.03
N ILE A 128 0.12 9.40 -4.67
CA ILE A 128 -0.34 8.41 -5.65
C ILE A 128 -1.49 8.97 -6.50
N LYS A 129 -2.40 9.76 -5.94
CA LYS A 129 -3.47 10.42 -6.71
C LYS A 129 -2.95 11.39 -7.78
N GLN A 130 -1.72 11.87 -7.65
CA GLN A 130 -1.06 12.72 -8.65
C GLN A 130 -0.35 11.89 -9.73
N CYS A 131 -0.13 10.59 -9.49
CA CYS A 131 0.50 9.68 -10.45
C CYS A 131 -0.53 9.19 -11.46
N SER A 132 -0.54 9.76 -12.66
CA SER A 132 -1.50 9.43 -13.73
C SER A 132 -1.42 8.00 -14.27
N HIS A 133 -0.37 7.26 -13.95
CA HIS A 133 -0.12 5.92 -14.50
C HIS A 133 -0.64 4.78 -13.60
N LEU A 134 -0.89 5.07 -12.34
CA LEU A 134 -1.41 4.11 -11.37
C LEU A 134 -2.87 4.44 -11.10
N ASP A 135 -3.76 3.50 -11.40
CA ASP A 135 -5.20 3.59 -11.14
C ASP A 135 -5.61 2.63 -10.03
N PRO A 136 -5.20 2.86 -8.76
CA PRO A 136 -5.47 1.95 -7.68
C PRO A 136 -6.89 2.09 -7.15
N PHE A 137 -7.36 1.03 -6.48
CA PHE A 137 -8.50 1.11 -5.58
C PHE A 137 -8.06 1.67 -4.23
N TYR A 138 -8.78 2.67 -3.73
CA TYR A 138 -8.50 3.26 -2.42
C TYR A 138 -9.53 2.79 -1.40
N VAL A 139 -9.03 2.24 -0.29
CA VAL A 139 -9.86 1.80 0.83
C VAL A 139 -9.35 2.43 2.11
N PHE A 140 -10.19 3.23 2.75
CA PHE A 140 -9.89 3.85 4.03
C PHE A 140 -10.46 3.02 5.18
N ILE A 141 -9.59 2.55 6.06
CA ILE A 141 -9.99 1.75 7.23
C ILE A 141 -10.25 2.70 8.39
N LYS A 142 -11.53 2.92 8.66
CA LYS A 142 -11.98 3.80 9.73
C LYS A 142 -12.16 3.03 11.04
N PRO A 143 -11.57 3.46 12.16
CA PRO A 143 -11.86 2.87 13.47
C PRO A 143 -13.32 3.16 13.85
N PRO A 144 -13.92 2.35 14.71
CA PRO A 144 -15.30 2.58 15.19
C PRO A 144 -15.48 3.93 15.87
N SER A 145 -14.47 4.37 16.64
CA SER A 145 -14.42 5.67 17.28
C SER A 145 -12.99 6.09 17.63
N ILE A 146 -12.76 7.36 17.92
CA ILE A 146 -11.48 7.86 18.43
C ILE A 146 -11.15 7.21 19.79
N THR A 147 -12.13 7.01 20.64
CA THR A 147 -11.97 6.36 21.94
C THR A 147 -11.46 4.92 21.79
N GLU A 148 -12.04 4.17 20.86
CA GLU A 148 -11.58 2.81 20.58
C GLU A 148 -10.16 2.81 19.99
N LEU A 149 -9.83 3.78 19.14
CA LEU A 149 -8.49 3.95 18.60
C LEU A 149 -7.48 4.21 19.72
N GLU A 150 -7.79 5.12 20.62
CA GLU A 150 -6.96 5.42 21.78
C GLU A 150 -6.74 4.20 22.66
N ARG A 151 -7.80 3.44 22.97
CA ARG A 151 -7.72 2.19 23.72
C ARG A 151 -6.75 1.19 23.04
N ARG A 152 -6.84 1.03 21.73
CA ARG A 152 -5.96 0.13 20.94
C ARG A 152 -4.50 0.59 20.94
N LEU A 153 -4.26 1.89 20.84
CA LEU A 153 -2.90 2.44 20.90
C LEU A 153 -2.28 2.24 22.27
N LYS A 154 -3.02 2.53 23.36
CA LYS A 154 -2.57 2.28 24.75
C LYS A 154 -2.26 0.81 25.01
N ALA A 155 -3.08 -0.10 24.51
CA ALA A 155 -2.89 -1.55 24.69
C ALA A 155 -1.60 -2.12 24.07
N ARG A 156 -0.93 -1.39 23.18
CA ARG A 156 0.37 -1.79 22.61
C ARG A 156 1.54 -1.63 23.56
N ASN A 157 1.40 -0.88 24.65
CA ASN A 157 2.43 -0.59 25.66
C ASN A 157 3.78 -0.08 25.07
N THR A 158 3.75 0.54 23.89
CA THR A 158 4.93 1.06 23.20
C THR A 158 4.95 2.58 23.07
N GLU A 159 3.92 3.25 23.60
CA GLU A 159 3.70 4.68 23.39
C GLU A 159 3.96 5.46 24.69
N THR A 160 4.72 6.56 24.59
CA THR A 160 4.72 7.60 25.62
C THR A 160 3.43 8.41 25.53
N LYS A 161 3.13 9.20 26.56
CA LYS A 161 1.95 10.07 26.55
C LYS A 161 1.98 11.06 25.37
N GLU A 162 3.13 11.68 25.13
CA GLU A 162 3.35 12.64 24.06
C GLU A 162 3.18 11.97 22.67
N SER A 163 3.72 10.76 22.51
CA SER A 163 3.57 9.97 21.27
C SER A 163 2.10 9.63 21.02
N LEU A 164 1.36 9.25 22.04
CA LEU A 164 -0.07 8.94 21.96
C LEU A 164 -0.89 10.17 21.54
N GLU A 165 -0.67 11.31 22.18
CA GLU A 165 -1.38 12.56 21.86
C GLU A 165 -1.11 13.00 20.43
N HIS A 166 0.15 12.92 19.98
CA HIS A 166 0.54 13.22 18.61
C HIS A 166 -0.16 12.29 17.59
N ARG A 167 -0.19 10.97 17.87
CA ARG A 167 -0.88 10.01 17.00
C ARG A 167 -2.39 10.23 16.95
N LEU A 168 -3.01 10.62 18.05
CA LEU A 168 -4.43 10.92 18.06
C LEU A 168 -4.76 12.22 17.31
N ALA A 169 -3.88 13.22 17.36
CA ALA A 169 -4.03 14.44 16.57
C ALA A 169 -3.96 14.13 15.06
N ILE A 170 -2.96 13.35 14.63
CA ILE A 170 -2.84 12.88 13.23
C ILE A 170 -4.10 12.08 12.84
N ALA A 171 -4.56 11.17 13.69
CA ALA A 171 -5.73 10.35 13.41
C ALA A 171 -7.01 11.17 13.17
N ARG A 172 -7.21 12.28 13.92
CA ARG A 172 -8.35 13.18 13.69
C ARG A 172 -8.29 13.81 12.30
N SER A 173 -7.13 14.33 11.90
CA SER A 173 -6.92 14.89 10.56
C SER A 173 -7.11 13.86 9.45
N GLU A 174 -6.61 12.63 9.66
CA GLU A 174 -6.80 11.54 8.69
C GLU A 174 -8.27 11.13 8.55
N LEU A 175 -9.03 11.12 9.64
CA LEU A 175 -10.46 10.80 9.62
C LEU A 175 -11.29 11.84 8.87
N GLU A 176 -10.93 13.11 8.96
CA GLU A 176 -11.55 14.19 8.17
C GLU A 176 -11.29 13.97 6.68
N TYR A 177 -10.03 13.66 6.31
CA TYR A 177 -9.68 13.39 4.93
C TYR A 177 -10.35 12.12 4.38
N GLY A 178 -10.45 11.07 5.17
CA GLY A 178 -11.02 9.77 4.78
C GLY A 178 -12.52 9.81 4.45
N THR A 179 -13.21 10.92 4.69
CA THR A 179 -14.60 11.14 4.26
C THR A 179 -14.71 11.63 2.83
N ILE A 180 -13.59 12.03 2.18
CA ILE A 180 -13.56 12.66 0.87
C ILE A 180 -12.97 11.69 -0.17
N GLY A 181 -13.85 11.05 -0.97
CA GLY A 181 -13.45 10.33 -2.19
C GLY A 181 -12.67 9.02 -2.00
N VAL A 182 -12.84 8.36 -0.87
CA VAL A 182 -12.28 7.05 -0.56
C VAL A 182 -13.39 6.14 -0.05
N CYS A 183 -13.41 4.87 -0.47
CA CYS A 183 -14.39 3.91 0.07
C CYS A 183 -14.09 3.66 1.55
N ALA A 184 -14.88 4.25 2.45
CA ALA A 184 -14.71 4.07 3.90
C ALA A 184 -15.39 2.77 4.35
N ILE A 185 -14.65 1.91 5.00
CA ILE A 185 -15.11 0.59 5.44
C ILE A 185 -15.10 0.52 6.97
N HIS A 186 -16.25 0.20 7.58
CA HIS A 186 -16.47 0.23 9.03
C HIS A 186 -16.65 -1.14 9.71
N ASN A 187 -16.77 -2.26 8.99
CA ASN A 187 -17.26 -3.51 9.60
C ASN A 187 -16.59 -4.80 9.07
N LYS A 188 -16.85 -5.93 9.77
CA LYS A 188 -16.26 -7.27 9.59
C LYS A 188 -16.49 -7.94 8.21
N HIS A 189 -17.33 -7.40 7.35
CA HIS A 189 -17.60 -7.91 5.99
C HIS A 189 -16.68 -7.29 4.91
N TYR A 190 -15.55 -6.76 5.30
CA TYR A 190 -14.63 -5.97 4.47
C TYR A 190 -14.07 -6.69 3.26
N ILE A 191 -13.65 -7.93 3.44
CA ILE A 191 -12.95 -8.66 2.37
C ILE A 191 -13.88 -8.86 1.18
N LYS A 192 -15.14 -9.25 1.43
CA LYS A 192 -16.14 -9.38 0.36
C LYS A 192 -16.43 -8.06 -0.36
N ALA A 193 -16.44 -6.94 0.38
CA ALA A 193 -16.64 -5.62 -0.22
C ALA A 193 -15.42 -5.21 -1.07
N ILE A 194 -14.21 -5.42 -0.58
CA ILE A 194 -12.96 -5.15 -1.33
C ILE A 194 -12.92 -6.01 -2.60
N LEU A 195 -13.19 -7.29 -2.49
CA LEU A 195 -13.23 -8.20 -3.63
C LEU A 195 -14.29 -7.78 -4.66
N ARG A 196 -15.49 -7.39 -4.22
CA ARG A 196 -16.52 -6.84 -5.10
C ARG A 196 -16.05 -5.57 -5.81
N TYR A 197 -15.40 -4.68 -5.08
CA TYR A 197 -14.95 -3.40 -5.60
C TYR A 197 -13.74 -3.53 -6.53
N THR A 198 -12.84 -4.46 -6.29
CA THR A 198 -11.64 -4.68 -7.12
C THR A 198 -11.91 -5.48 -8.39
N GLY A 199 -13.14 -5.94 -8.62
CA GLY A 199 -13.48 -6.78 -9.77
C GLY A 199 -12.83 -8.17 -9.74
N CYS A 200 -12.12 -8.53 -8.66
CA CYS A 200 -11.57 -9.87 -8.46
C CYS A 200 -12.64 -10.95 -8.27
N ILE A 201 -13.91 -10.55 -8.26
CA ILE A 201 -15.06 -11.43 -7.98
C ILE A 201 -15.32 -12.44 -9.07
N SER A 202 -14.97 -12.18 -10.32
CA SER A 202 -15.31 -13.14 -11.38
C SER A 202 -14.65 -14.51 -11.22
N LYS A 203 -13.54 -14.60 -10.47
CA LYS A 203 -12.84 -15.87 -10.20
C LYS A 203 -13.06 -16.43 -8.79
N VAL A 204 -13.42 -15.61 -7.82
CA VAL A 204 -13.49 -16.00 -6.39
C VAL A 204 -14.92 -16.33 -5.94
N VAL A 205 -15.93 -15.74 -6.56
CA VAL A 205 -17.34 -15.99 -6.18
C VAL A 205 -17.84 -17.38 -6.62
N THR A 206 -17.22 -17.98 -7.64
CA THR A 206 -17.59 -19.34 -8.07
C THR A 206 -17.27 -20.41 -7.01
N ASN A 207 -16.36 -20.14 -6.07
CA ASN A 207 -15.96 -21.09 -5.02
C ASN A 207 -16.60 -20.84 -3.65
N LEU A 208 -17.47 -19.82 -3.50
CA LEU A 208 -18.07 -19.46 -2.21
C LEU A 208 -19.60 -19.75 -2.12
N TYR A 209 -20.16 -20.40 -3.13
CA TYR A 209 -21.57 -20.79 -3.18
C TYR A 209 -21.78 -22.32 -3.30
N PHE A 210 -20.83 -23.10 -2.79
CA PHE A 210 -21.08 -24.53 -2.55
C PHE A 210 -20.62 -24.90 -1.14
#